data_73e8fa22edb1578916869b8488fe6267
#
_entry.id   73e8fa22edb1578916869b8488fe6267
#
_cell.length_a   1.000
_cell.length_b   1.000
_cell.length_c   1.000
_cell.angle_alpha   90.00
_cell.angle_beta   90.00
_cell.angle_gamma   90.00
#
_symmetry.space_group_name_H-M   'P 1'
#
loop_
_entity.id
_entity.type
_entity.pdbx_description
1 polymer ?
#
loop_
_entity_poly.entity_id
_entity_poly.type
_entity_poly.pdbx_seq_one_letter_code
_entity_poly.pdbx_strand_id
1 'polypeptide(L)'
;TPRQPATLIVVPTSLLHNWRREAKRFTALSMAEYNNTMAIDKEQPEKFFGHFHLIFTTYGMMRNNIDILCSYRFEYIVLDESQNIKNSESLTFRSAIRLQSKHRLVLTGTPIENSLKDLWAQFHFIQPDLLGTENAFQKQFIMPIRQGNARAKVLLQQLTAPFILRRSKKEVAPELPALTEETIYCDMTEEQNTCYEQEKNSLRNILLQHPQSTDR
;
A
#
# COMPACT_ATOMS: atom_id res chain seq x y z
N THR A 1 35.13 -2.97 -7.57
CA THR A 1 34.19 -2.09 -6.83
C THR A 1 33.22 -2.98 -6.07
N PRO A 2 32.99 -2.79 -4.75
CA PRO A 2 31.96 -3.52 -4.04
C PRO A 2 30.63 -3.26 -4.73
N ARG A 3 29.96 -4.31 -5.20
CA ARG A 3 28.64 -4.20 -5.82
C ARG A 3 27.68 -3.67 -4.75
N GLN A 4 27.00 -2.58 -5.04
CA GLN A 4 25.93 -2.10 -4.17
C GLN A 4 24.79 -3.11 -4.19
N PRO A 5 24.17 -3.40 -3.03
CA PRO A 5 23.00 -4.26 -2.97
C PRO A 5 21.87 -3.74 -3.88
N ALA A 6 21.07 -4.66 -4.43
CA ALA A 6 19.95 -4.30 -5.30
C ALA A 6 18.86 -3.54 -4.56
N THR A 7 18.09 -2.76 -5.31
CA THR A 7 16.82 -2.17 -4.84
C THR A 7 15.66 -3.03 -5.33
N LEU A 8 14.79 -3.46 -4.40
CA LEU A 8 13.54 -4.16 -4.72
C LEU A 8 12.39 -3.17 -4.84
N ILE A 9 11.67 -3.21 -5.96
CA ILE A 9 10.51 -2.36 -6.22
C ILE A 9 9.30 -3.27 -6.40
N VAL A 10 8.36 -3.20 -5.46
CA VAL A 10 7.14 -4.00 -5.44
C VAL A 10 5.98 -3.15 -5.89
N VAL A 11 5.32 -3.56 -6.96
CA VAL A 11 4.25 -2.78 -7.61
C VAL A 11 3.02 -3.65 -7.89
N PRO A 12 1.84 -3.05 -8.08
CA PRO A 12 0.70 -3.75 -8.68
C PRO A 12 1.04 -4.29 -10.07
N THR A 13 0.46 -5.43 -10.44
CA THR A 13 0.74 -6.09 -11.73
C THR A 13 0.50 -5.14 -12.92
N SER A 14 -0.55 -4.33 -12.87
CA SER A 14 -0.89 -3.35 -13.90
C SER A 14 0.16 -2.25 -14.10
N LEU A 15 0.97 -1.95 -13.08
CA LEU A 15 1.97 -0.88 -13.13
C LEU A 15 3.37 -1.38 -13.46
N LEU A 16 3.62 -2.69 -13.44
CA LEU A 16 4.95 -3.27 -13.61
C LEU A 16 5.62 -2.85 -14.92
N HIS A 17 4.87 -2.90 -16.04
CA HIS A 17 5.38 -2.48 -17.34
C HIS A 17 5.72 -0.98 -17.38
N ASN A 18 4.85 -0.15 -16.81
CA ASN A 18 5.06 1.30 -16.75
C ASN A 18 6.31 1.67 -15.94
N TRP A 19 6.48 1.08 -14.76
CA TRP A 19 7.66 1.28 -13.92
C TRP A 19 8.96 0.94 -14.65
N ARG A 20 8.99 -0.21 -15.34
CA ARG A 20 10.18 -0.62 -16.13
C ARG A 20 10.47 0.34 -17.29
N ARG A 21 9.43 0.78 -17.98
CA ARG A 21 9.56 1.74 -19.10
C ARG A 21 10.12 3.07 -18.60
N GLU A 22 9.57 3.62 -17.53
CA GLU A 22 10.04 4.88 -16.96
C GLU A 22 11.46 4.74 -16.40
N ALA A 23 11.76 3.67 -15.68
CA ALA A 23 13.12 3.43 -15.19
C ALA A 23 14.14 3.38 -16.33
N LYS A 24 13.85 2.71 -17.47
CA LYS A 24 14.71 2.71 -18.66
C LYS A 24 14.89 4.10 -19.26
N ARG A 25 13.86 4.95 -19.17
CA ARG A 25 13.92 6.32 -19.70
C ARG A 25 14.82 7.24 -18.85
N PHE A 26 14.81 7.06 -17.55
CA PHE A 26 15.48 7.98 -16.63
C PHE A 26 16.80 7.46 -16.09
N THR A 27 17.15 6.19 -16.27
CA THR A 27 18.39 5.64 -15.74
C THR A 27 19.04 4.63 -16.69
N ALA A 28 20.38 4.49 -16.56
CA ALA A 28 21.16 3.43 -17.19
C ALA A 28 21.43 2.23 -16.25
N LEU A 29 20.70 2.13 -15.14
CA LEU A 29 20.89 1.06 -14.17
C LEU A 29 20.46 -0.29 -14.75
N SER A 30 21.19 -1.37 -14.39
CA SER A 30 20.79 -2.73 -14.76
C SER A 30 19.52 -3.15 -14.03
N MET A 31 18.59 -3.78 -14.75
CA MET A 31 17.25 -4.08 -14.24
C MET A 31 16.86 -5.52 -14.53
N ALA A 32 16.16 -6.14 -13.60
CA ALA A 32 15.48 -7.41 -13.78
C ALA A 32 14.02 -7.35 -13.32
N GLU A 33 13.21 -8.22 -13.89
CA GLU A 33 11.88 -8.53 -13.38
C GLU A 33 11.92 -9.90 -12.70
N TYR A 34 11.60 -9.92 -11.42
CA TYR A 34 11.53 -11.16 -10.68
C TYR A 34 10.16 -11.82 -10.84
N ASN A 35 10.14 -13.03 -11.42
CA ASN A 35 8.93 -13.82 -11.68
C ASN A 35 9.17 -15.31 -11.39
N ASN A 36 8.09 -16.13 -11.46
CA ASN A 36 8.14 -17.55 -11.14
C ASN A 36 9.00 -18.41 -12.07
N THR A 37 9.40 -17.89 -13.22
CA THR A 37 10.23 -18.67 -14.17
C THR A 37 11.71 -18.66 -13.81
N MET A 38 12.09 -17.88 -12.81
CA MET A 38 13.48 -17.74 -12.38
C MET A 38 13.78 -18.75 -11.28
N ALA A 39 14.60 -19.74 -11.56
CA ALA A 39 15.17 -20.62 -10.56
C ALA A 39 16.29 -19.87 -9.82
N ILE A 40 15.99 -19.35 -8.63
CA ILE A 40 16.99 -18.70 -7.77
C ILE A 40 17.36 -19.67 -6.66
N ASP A 41 18.67 -19.88 -6.53
CA ASP A 41 19.22 -20.65 -5.41
C ASP A 41 19.05 -19.85 -4.11
N LYS A 42 18.33 -20.43 -3.16
CA LYS A 42 18.08 -19.80 -1.86
C LYS A 42 19.34 -19.68 -1.01
N GLU A 43 20.33 -20.53 -1.25
CA GLU A 43 21.59 -20.52 -0.51
C GLU A 43 22.57 -19.47 -1.06
N GLN A 44 22.35 -19.02 -2.32
CA GLN A 44 23.23 -18.05 -2.97
C GLN A 44 22.41 -16.96 -3.71
N PRO A 45 21.53 -16.25 -3.00
CA PRO A 45 20.65 -15.25 -3.62
C PRO A 45 21.44 -14.08 -4.27
N GLU A 46 22.66 -13.82 -3.79
CA GLU A 46 23.56 -12.79 -4.35
C GLU A 46 23.94 -13.08 -5.79
N LYS A 47 23.98 -14.33 -6.21
CA LYS A 47 24.26 -14.71 -7.59
C LYS A 47 23.24 -14.15 -8.57
N PHE A 48 22.01 -13.95 -8.14
CA PHE A 48 20.98 -13.30 -8.94
C PHE A 48 20.82 -11.83 -8.58
N PHE A 49 20.46 -11.54 -7.33
CA PHE A 49 20.12 -10.18 -6.92
C PHE A 49 21.30 -9.22 -7.03
N GLY A 50 22.51 -9.67 -6.75
CA GLY A 50 23.71 -8.85 -6.85
C GLY A 50 24.14 -8.46 -8.29
N HIS A 51 23.49 -8.96 -9.33
CA HIS A 51 23.80 -8.58 -10.72
C HIS A 51 23.02 -7.35 -11.19
N PHE A 52 21.95 -6.99 -10.51
CA PHE A 52 21.04 -5.93 -10.91
C PHE A 52 21.01 -4.81 -9.88
N HIS A 53 20.81 -3.59 -10.34
CA HIS A 53 20.59 -2.44 -9.48
C HIS A 53 19.13 -2.33 -9.07
N LEU A 54 18.21 -2.60 -10.00
CA LEU A 54 16.78 -2.53 -9.77
C LEU A 54 16.12 -3.89 -10.06
N ILE A 55 15.32 -4.36 -9.15
CA ILE A 55 14.55 -5.59 -9.30
C ILE A 55 13.09 -5.25 -9.10
N PHE A 56 12.28 -5.48 -10.13
CA PHE A 56 10.85 -5.24 -10.12
C PHE A 56 10.12 -6.54 -9.87
N THR A 57 9.11 -6.48 -9.01
CA THR A 57 8.23 -7.62 -8.74
C THR A 57 6.82 -7.12 -8.39
N THR A 58 5.89 -8.05 -8.27
CA THR A 58 4.51 -7.73 -7.85
C THR A 58 4.24 -8.18 -6.42
N TYR A 59 3.18 -7.64 -5.80
CA TYR A 59 2.75 -8.06 -4.47
C TYR A 59 2.43 -9.56 -4.40
N GLY A 60 1.82 -10.11 -5.46
CA GLY A 60 1.56 -11.54 -5.56
C GLY A 60 2.83 -12.37 -5.58
N MET A 61 3.80 -11.96 -6.39
CA MET A 61 5.10 -12.61 -6.48
C MET A 61 5.90 -12.52 -5.17
N MET A 62 5.91 -11.33 -4.56
CA MET A 62 6.54 -11.11 -3.25
C MET A 62 5.98 -12.08 -2.21
N ARG A 63 4.66 -12.19 -2.13
CA ARG A 63 3.99 -13.08 -1.18
C ARG A 63 4.32 -14.56 -1.41
N ASN A 64 4.29 -15.00 -2.68
CA ASN A 64 4.50 -16.39 -3.02
C ASN A 64 5.97 -16.85 -2.89
N ASN A 65 6.91 -15.91 -2.98
CA ASN A 65 8.35 -16.19 -2.97
C ASN A 65 9.09 -15.48 -1.83
N ILE A 66 8.40 -15.21 -0.75
CA ILE A 66 8.97 -14.44 0.36
C ILE A 66 10.22 -15.08 0.96
N ASP A 67 10.30 -16.41 1.01
CA ASP A 67 11.45 -17.12 1.58
C ASP A 67 12.75 -16.90 0.77
N ILE A 68 12.62 -16.70 -0.55
CA ILE A 68 13.76 -16.32 -1.39
C ILE A 68 14.09 -14.85 -1.21
N LEU A 69 13.07 -13.98 -1.23
CA LEU A 69 13.28 -12.54 -1.14
C LEU A 69 13.82 -12.11 0.21
N CYS A 70 13.45 -12.76 1.31
CA CYS A 70 13.94 -12.44 2.64
C CYS A 70 15.34 -13.01 2.94
N SER A 71 15.88 -13.91 2.09
CA SER A 71 17.27 -14.39 2.21
C SER A 71 18.32 -13.38 1.72
N TYR A 72 17.89 -12.32 1.01
CA TYR A 72 18.77 -11.27 0.52
C TYR A 72 18.47 -9.93 1.19
N ARG A 73 19.53 -9.18 1.57
CA ARG A 73 19.41 -7.83 2.13
C ARG A 73 19.54 -6.79 1.03
N PHE A 74 18.43 -6.14 0.70
CA PHE A 74 18.36 -5.07 -0.30
C PHE A 74 18.92 -3.75 0.22
N GLU A 75 19.35 -2.85 -0.67
CA GLU A 75 19.68 -1.46 -0.29
C GLU A 75 18.40 -0.69 0.03
N TYR A 76 17.43 -0.74 -0.90
CA TYR A 76 16.10 -0.17 -0.72
C TYR A 76 15.01 -1.22 -0.99
N ILE A 77 13.92 -1.10 -0.27
CA ILE A 77 12.65 -1.72 -0.66
C ILE A 77 11.63 -0.59 -0.86
N VAL A 78 11.06 -0.54 -2.06
CA VAL A 78 10.03 0.43 -2.45
C VAL A 78 8.72 -0.31 -2.66
N LEU A 79 7.67 0.08 -1.95
CA LEU A 79 6.31 -0.43 -2.15
C LEU A 79 5.45 0.65 -2.80
N ASP A 80 5.04 0.43 -4.05
CA ASP A 80 4.11 1.32 -4.74
C ASP A 80 2.66 0.88 -4.49
N GLU A 81 1.74 1.83 -4.46
CA GLU A 81 0.35 1.65 -4.03
C GLU A 81 0.28 0.91 -2.68
N SER A 82 0.92 1.51 -1.69
CA SER A 82 1.15 0.89 -0.36
C SER A 82 -0.13 0.56 0.41
N GLN A 83 -1.32 0.97 -0.04
CA GLN A 83 -2.58 0.47 0.49
C GLN A 83 -2.74 -1.05 0.37
N ASN A 84 -1.92 -1.73 -0.45
CA ASN A 84 -1.86 -3.18 -0.50
C ASN A 84 -1.38 -3.83 0.80
N ILE A 85 -0.71 -3.08 1.68
CA ILE A 85 -0.26 -3.54 3.00
C ILE A 85 -1.04 -2.91 4.17
N LYS A 86 -2.19 -2.27 3.93
CA LYS A 86 -2.99 -1.58 4.97
C LYS A 86 -3.53 -2.51 6.06
N ASN A 87 -3.80 -3.76 5.73
CA ASN A 87 -4.30 -4.74 6.68
C ASN A 87 -3.13 -5.54 7.28
N SER A 88 -2.85 -5.32 8.57
CA SER A 88 -1.80 -5.99 9.34
C SER A 88 -1.95 -7.51 9.44
N GLU A 89 -3.16 -8.03 9.30
CA GLU A 89 -3.44 -9.47 9.32
C GLU A 89 -3.23 -10.14 7.97
N SER A 90 -3.10 -9.37 6.88
CA SER A 90 -2.97 -9.90 5.53
C SER A 90 -1.63 -10.61 5.33
N LEU A 91 -1.64 -11.64 4.48
CA LEU A 91 -0.41 -12.32 4.05
C LEU A 91 0.56 -11.35 3.35
N THR A 92 0.03 -10.37 2.63
CA THR A 92 0.83 -9.35 1.95
C THR A 92 1.62 -8.49 2.93
N PHE A 93 0.97 -8.00 3.99
CA PHE A 93 1.64 -7.25 5.05
C PHE A 93 2.69 -8.10 5.75
N ARG A 94 2.33 -9.32 6.18
CA ARG A 94 3.26 -10.24 6.85
C ARG A 94 4.47 -10.59 5.99
N SER A 95 4.28 -10.71 4.68
CA SER A 95 5.40 -10.90 3.76
C SER A 95 6.26 -9.64 3.65
N ALA A 96 5.66 -8.47 3.50
CA ALA A 96 6.40 -7.21 3.36
C ALA A 96 7.31 -6.93 4.56
N ILE A 97 6.84 -7.15 5.79
CA ILE A 97 7.65 -6.91 7.00
C ILE A 97 8.83 -7.88 7.16
N ARG A 98 8.78 -9.08 6.55
CA ARG A 98 9.88 -10.06 6.55
C ARG A 98 11.04 -9.66 5.65
N LEU A 99 10.81 -8.80 4.67
CA LEU A 99 11.85 -8.35 3.75
C LEU A 99 12.96 -7.60 4.50
N GLN A 100 14.21 -7.84 4.11
CA GLN A 100 15.37 -7.22 4.73
C GLN A 100 15.96 -6.15 3.83
N SER A 101 16.13 -4.94 4.36
CA SER A 101 16.76 -3.84 3.63
C SER A 101 17.42 -2.84 4.57
N LYS A 102 18.25 -1.98 4.00
CA LYS A 102 18.83 -0.85 4.71
C LYS A 102 17.86 0.31 4.81
N HIS A 103 17.08 0.55 3.74
CA HIS A 103 16.11 1.62 3.65
C HIS A 103 14.76 1.09 3.14
N ARG A 104 13.69 1.74 3.57
CA ARG A 104 12.32 1.41 3.16
C ARG A 104 11.57 2.66 2.72
N LEU A 105 10.82 2.55 1.65
CA LEU A 105 10.00 3.62 1.09
C LEU A 105 8.63 3.08 0.70
N VAL A 106 7.59 3.85 0.95
CA VAL A 106 6.25 3.58 0.45
C VAL A 106 5.77 4.73 -0.41
N LEU A 107 5.10 4.41 -1.49
CA LEU A 107 4.44 5.35 -2.38
C LEU A 107 2.95 5.07 -2.37
N THR A 108 2.15 6.14 -2.34
CA THR A 108 0.69 6.02 -2.41
C THR A 108 0.09 7.26 -3.03
N GLY A 109 -0.84 7.08 -3.96
CA GLY A 109 -1.64 8.17 -4.53
C GLY A 109 -2.81 8.58 -3.63
N THR A 110 -3.22 7.71 -2.72
CA THR A 110 -4.27 7.96 -1.74
C THR A 110 -3.61 8.27 -0.39
N PRO A 111 -3.55 9.54 0.02
CA PRO A 111 -3.09 9.85 1.35
C PRO A 111 -4.01 9.19 2.38
N ILE A 112 -3.60 9.16 3.63
CA ILE A 112 -4.26 8.56 4.81
C ILE A 112 -5.77 8.92 4.86
N GLU A 113 -6.56 8.34 3.96
CA GLU A 113 -7.98 8.74 3.83
C GLU A 113 -8.92 7.90 4.68
N ASN A 114 -8.56 6.65 4.97
CA ASN A 114 -9.56 5.72 5.47
C ASN A 114 -9.38 5.30 6.93
N SER A 115 -8.16 5.24 7.45
CA SER A 115 -8.00 4.72 8.82
C SER A 115 -6.62 5.04 9.40
N LEU A 116 -6.59 5.38 10.69
CA LEU A 116 -5.34 5.46 11.45
C LEU A 116 -4.63 4.10 11.51
N LYS A 117 -5.34 2.99 11.33
CA LYS A 117 -4.72 1.65 11.22
C LYS A 117 -3.89 1.52 9.95
N ASP A 118 -4.35 2.07 8.83
CA ASP A 118 -3.61 2.06 7.56
C ASP A 118 -2.30 2.84 7.70
N LEU A 119 -2.34 3.98 8.40
CA LEU A 119 -1.15 4.74 8.75
C LEU A 119 -0.17 3.90 9.57
N TRP A 120 -0.66 3.23 10.63
CA TRP A 120 0.18 2.38 11.46
C TRP A 120 0.85 1.28 10.64
N ALA A 121 0.11 0.59 9.77
CA ALA A 121 0.66 -0.49 8.95
C ALA A 121 1.78 -0.02 8.03
N GLN A 122 1.60 1.14 7.37
CA GLN A 122 2.65 1.74 6.52
C GLN A 122 3.88 2.12 7.33
N PHE A 123 3.68 2.77 8.49
CA PHE A 123 4.78 3.14 9.38
C PHE A 123 5.47 1.94 10.01
N HIS A 124 4.74 0.90 10.36
CA HIS A 124 5.34 -0.35 10.85
C HIS A 124 6.23 -1.02 9.79
N PHE A 125 5.92 -0.86 8.50
CA PHE A 125 6.83 -1.28 7.45
C PHE A 125 8.04 -0.35 7.32
N ILE A 126 7.85 0.99 7.30
CA ILE A 126 8.95 1.96 7.10
C ILE A 126 9.88 1.98 8.29
N GLN A 127 9.33 2.10 9.49
CA GLN A 127 10.02 2.28 10.76
C GLN A 127 9.28 1.52 11.87
N PRO A 128 9.54 0.22 12.07
CA PRO A 128 8.76 -0.65 12.95
C PRO A 128 8.58 -0.14 14.39
N ASP A 129 9.60 0.53 14.94
CA ASP A 129 9.58 0.93 16.35
C ASP A 129 8.97 2.32 16.59
N LEU A 130 8.71 3.11 15.55
CA LEU A 130 8.30 4.51 15.69
C LEU A 130 6.93 4.65 16.37
N LEU A 131 5.95 3.84 15.97
CA LEU A 131 4.58 3.90 16.47
C LEU A 131 4.24 2.73 17.41
N GLY A 132 5.22 1.90 17.73
CA GLY A 132 5.06 0.75 18.62
C GLY A 132 4.17 -0.35 18.05
N THR A 133 3.67 -1.23 18.93
CA THR A 133 2.77 -2.32 18.53
C THR A 133 1.38 -1.79 18.15
N GLU A 134 0.63 -2.55 17.33
CA GLU A 134 -0.74 -2.17 16.93
C GLU A 134 -1.65 -1.90 18.14
N ASN A 135 -1.56 -2.74 19.17
CA ASN A 135 -2.35 -2.57 20.40
C ASN A 135 -1.96 -1.29 21.16
N ALA A 136 -0.67 -0.98 21.25
CA ALA A 136 -0.20 0.26 21.87
C ALA A 136 -0.69 1.48 21.10
N PHE A 137 -0.56 1.45 19.77
CA PHE A 137 -1.03 2.50 18.88
C PHE A 137 -2.54 2.73 18.97
N GLN A 138 -3.31 1.64 19.06
CA GLN A 138 -4.76 1.72 19.22
C GLN A 138 -5.13 2.44 20.52
N LYS A 139 -4.48 2.10 21.64
CA LYS A 139 -4.75 2.73 22.96
C LYS A 139 -4.27 4.17 23.03
N GLN A 140 -3.11 4.46 22.47
CA GLN A 140 -2.45 5.76 22.58
C GLN A 140 -2.99 6.80 21.60
N PHE A 141 -3.38 6.37 20.39
CA PHE A 141 -3.76 7.29 19.32
C PHE A 141 -5.18 7.04 18.80
N ILE A 142 -5.54 5.81 18.38
CA ILE A 142 -6.82 5.59 17.70
C ILE A 142 -7.99 5.92 18.62
N MET A 143 -8.02 5.33 19.83
CA MET A 143 -9.14 5.54 20.77
C MET A 143 -9.23 7.00 21.23
N PRO A 144 -8.16 7.66 21.70
CA PRO A 144 -8.23 9.06 22.10
C PRO A 144 -8.64 10.00 20.96
N ILE A 145 -8.11 9.82 19.75
CA ILE A 145 -8.45 10.67 18.60
C ILE A 145 -9.94 10.52 18.24
N ARG A 146 -10.49 9.30 18.29
CA ARG A 146 -11.93 9.06 18.06
C ARG A 146 -12.81 9.74 19.13
N GLN A 147 -12.29 9.90 20.33
CA GLN A 147 -12.95 10.63 21.43
C GLN A 147 -12.73 12.15 21.39
N GLY A 148 -12.11 12.67 20.31
CA GLY A 148 -11.88 14.10 20.15
C GLY A 148 -10.63 14.66 20.83
N ASN A 149 -9.70 13.81 21.28
CA ASN A 149 -8.46 14.26 21.92
C ASN A 149 -7.51 14.93 20.92
N ALA A 150 -7.51 16.27 20.90
CA ALA A 150 -6.66 17.06 20.02
C ALA A 150 -5.15 16.88 20.28
N ARG A 151 -4.75 16.65 21.54
CA ARG A 151 -3.34 16.44 21.90
C ARG A 151 -2.78 15.18 21.27
N ALA A 152 -3.53 14.07 21.31
CA ALA A 152 -3.13 12.81 20.68
C ALA A 152 -2.97 12.97 19.17
N LYS A 153 -3.88 13.72 18.52
CA LYS A 153 -3.81 14.03 17.09
C LYS A 153 -2.54 14.82 16.74
N VAL A 154 -2.26 15.89 17.49
CA VAL A 154 -1.07 16.74 17.27
C VAL A 154 0.22 15.94 17.48
N LEU A 155 0.28 15.13 18.55
CA LEU A 155 1.46 14.30 18.82
C LEU A 155 1.71 13.30 17.67
N LEU A 156 0.66 12.62 17.18
CA LEU A 156 0.79 11.70 16.05
C LEU A 156 1.30 12.43 14.79
N GLN A 157 0.76 13.62 14.51
CA GLN A 157 1.22 14.42 13.38
C GLN A 157 2.70 14.82 13.50
N GLN A 158 3.15 15.25 14.69
CA GLN A 158 4.56 15.60 14.93
C GLN A 158 5.48 14.40 14.74
N LEU A 159 5.08 13.21 15.21
CA LEU A 159 5.88 11.98 15.06
C LEU A 159 5.99 11.55 13.60
N THR A 160 4.93 11.73 12.80
CA THR A 160 4.88 11.20 11.43
C THR A 160 5.34 12.20 10.38
N ALA A 161 5.21 13.50 10.62
CA ALA A 161 5.52 14.57 9.65
C ALA A 161 6.93 14.48 9.03
N PRO A 162 8.01 14.15 9.77
CA PRO A 162 9.35 14.07 9.18
C PRO A 162 9.50 12.98 8.11
N PHE A 163 8.60 12.00 8.10
CA PHE A 163 8.66 10.83 7.20
C PHE A 163 7.68 10.93 6.04
N ILE A 164 6.83 11.98 5.98
CA ILE A 164 5.79 12.13 4.96
C ILE A 164 6.14 13.28 4.04
N LEU A 165 6.27 12.98 2.75
CA LEU A 165 6.34 13.99 1.70
C LEU A 165 5.05 13.93 0.86
N ARG A 166 4.23 14.98 0.96
CA ARG A 166 3.01 15.13 0.15
C ARG A 166 3.11 16.37 -0.72
N ARG A 167 2.80 16.21 -2.00
CA ARG A 167 2.67 17.31 -2.97
C ARG A 167 1.34 17.18 -3.69
N SER A 168 0.55 18.23 -3.74
CA SER A 168 -0.67 18.25 -4.53
C SER A 168 -0.37 18.63 -5.99
N LYS A 169 -1.24 18.20 -6.92
CA LYS A 169 -1.11 18.59 -8.34
C LYS A 169 -1.14 20.12 -8.50
N LYS A 170 -1.96 20.82 -7.71
CA LYS A 170 -2.04 22.29 -7.73
C LYS A 170 -0.73 22.98 -7.35
N GLU A 171 0.06 22.37 -6.46
CA GLU A 171 1.34 22.93 -6.03
C GLU A 171 2.47 22.70 -7.04
N VAL A 172 2.47 21.56 -7.74
CA VAL A 172 3.59 21.16 -8.63
C VAL A 172 3.34 21.42 -10.10
N ALA A 173 2.08 21.62 -10.49
CA ALA A 173 1.67 21.86 -11.88
C ALA A 173 0.53 22.91 -11.93
N PRO A 174 0.82 24.17 -11.57
CA PRO A 174 -0.18 25.24 -11.55
C PRO A 174 -0.75 25.56 -12.94
N GLU A 175 -0.05 25.14 -14.00
CA GLU A 175 -0.47 25.29 -15.39
C GLU A 175 -1.60 24.34 -15.80
N LEU A 176 -1.92 23.33 -15.00
CA LEU A 176 -3.03 22.42 -15.32
C LEU A 176 -4.37 23.16 -15.20
N PRO A 177 -5.27 22.97 -16.18
CA PRO A 177 -6.61 23.56 -16.11
C PRO A 177 -7.38 23.01 -14.90
N ALA A 178 -8.36 23.78 -14.46
CA ALA A 178 -9.25 23.32 -13.37
C ALA A 178 -9.96 22.04 -13.78
N LEU A 179 -10.13 21.13 -12.81
CA LEU A 179 -10.89 19.90 -13.02
C LEU A 179 -12.35 20.27 -13.30
N THR A 180 -12.87 19.84 -14.46
CA THR A 180 -14.29 19.93 -14.80
C THR A 180 -14.90 18.56 -14.51
N GLU A 181 -15.86 18.51 -13.60
CA GLU A 181 -16.63 17.30 -13.28
C GLU A 181 -18.03 17.46 -13.86
N GLU A 182 -18.44 16.47 -14.64
CA GLU A 182 -19.80 16.40 -15.18
C GLU A 182 -20.46 15.12 -14.67
N THR A 183 -21.65 15.26 -14.08
CA THR A 183 -22.42 14.11 -13.61
C THR A 183 -23.45 13.77 -14.67
N ILE A 184 -23.29 12.62 -15.30
CA ILE A 184 -24.24 12.10 -16.28
C ILE A 184 -25.16 11.10 -15.58
N TYR A 185 -26.46 11.38 -15.61
CA TYR A 185 -27.47 10.46 -15.10
C TYR A 185 -27.94 9.57 -16.25
N CYS A 186 -27.95 8.27 -16.02
CA CYS A 186 -28.46 7.28 -16.95
C CYS A 186 -29.68 6.60 -16.33
N ASP A 187 -30.77 6.55 -17.06
CA ASP A 187 -31.96 5.81 -16.62
C ASP A 187 -31.72 4.31 -16.75
N MET A 188 -32.26 3.57 -15.80
CA MET A 188 -32.22 2.11 -15.84
C MET A 188 -33.14 1.58 -16.94
N THR A 189 -32.77 0.50 -17.60
CA THR A 189 -33.72 -0.25 -18.44
C THR A 189 -34.80 -0.88 -17.57
N GLU A 190 -35.94 -1.26 -18.17
CA GLU A 190 -37.04 -1.91 -17.43
C GLU A 190 -36.56 -3.19 -16.70
N GLU A 191 -35.70 -3.98 -17.34
CA GLU A 191 -35.13 -5.20 -16.74
C GLU A 191 -34.24 -4.87 -15.56
N GLN A 192 -33.38 -3.87 -15.67
CA GLN A 192 -32.50 -3.41 -14.56
C GLN A 192 -33.32 -2.88 -13.41
N ASN A 193 -34.35 -2.09 -13.68
CA ASN A 193 -35.24 -1.53 -12.67
C ASN A 193 -36.01 -2.62 -11.92
N THR A 194 -36.50 -3.63 -12.64
CA THR A 194 -37.18 -4.79 -12.06
C THR A 194 -36.25 -5.56 -11.12
N CYS A 195 -35.03 -5.85 -11.55
CA CYS A 195 -34.03 -6.53 -10.74
C CYS A 195 -33.67 -5.70 -9.49
N TYR A 196 -33.47 -4.40 -9.66
CA TYR A 196 -33.17 -3.49 -8.55
C TYR A 196 -34.28 -3.45 -7.49
N GLU A 197 -35.53 -3.34 -7.92
CA GLU A 197 -36.67 -3.32 -6.99
C GLU A 197 -36.88 -4.67 -6.29
N GLN A 198 -36.59 -5.79 -6.95
CA GLN A 198 -36.64 -7.12 -6.33
C GLN A 198 -35.57 -7.23 -5.21
N GLU A 199 -34.34 -6.87 -5.50
CA GLU A 199 -33.25 -6.91 -4.51
C GLU A 199 -33.49 -5.93 -3.35
N LYS A 200 -33.94 -4.72 -3.65
CA LYS A 200 -34.30 -3.71 -2.65
C LYS A 200 -35.40 -4.20 -1.71
N ASN A 201 -36.45 -4.83 -2.26
CA ASN A 201 -37.54 -5.36 -1.44
C ASN A 201 -37.11 -6.58 -0.62
N SER A 202 -36.25 -7.43 -1.17
CA SER A 202 -35.65 -8.57 -0.45
C SER A 202 -34.83 -8.09 0.76
N LEU A 203 -33.92 -7.14 0.56
CA LEU A 203 -33.14 -6.54 1.64
C LEU A 203 -34.00 -5.83 2.67
N ARG A 204 -35.03 -5.09 2.24
CA ARG A 204 -35.98 -4.45 3.17
C ARG A 204 -36.70 -5.46 4.04
N ASN A 205 -37.15 -6.58 3.48
CA ASN A 205 -37.81 -7.63 4.23
C ASN A 205 -36.88 -8.30 5.25
N ILE A 206 -35.61 -8.54 4.89
CA ILE A 206 -34.60 -9.06 5.82
C ILE A 206 -34.36 -8.10 6.97
N LEU A 207 -34.23 -6.79 6.70
CA LEU A 207 -34.01 -5.77 7.72
C LEU A 207 -35.24 -5.62 8.67
N LEU A 208 -36.46 -5.77 8.14
CA LEU A 208 -37.68 -5.71 8.95
C LEU A 208 -37.88 -6.97 9.78
N GLN A 209 -37.39 -8.12 9.33
CA GLN A 209 -37.44 -9.39 10.07
C GLN A 209 -36.40 -9.47 11.21
N HIS A 210 -35.30 -8.70 11.08
CA HIS A 210 -34.27 -8.58 12.10
C HIS A 210 -34.12 -7.12 12.54
N PRO A 211 -35.10 -6.54 13.24
CA PRO A 211 -34.89 -5.24 13.87
C PRO A 211 -33.74 -5.39 14.85
N GLN A 212 -32.60 -4.75 14.53
CA GLN A 212 -31.51 -4.67 15.51
C GLN A 212 -32.08 -4.08 16.78
N SER A 213 -32.01 -4.86 17.84
CA SER A 213 -32.24 -4.36 19.19
C SER A 213 -31.20 -3.27 19.46
N THR A 214 -31.62 -2.03 19.31
CA THR A 214 -30.92 -0.86 19.83
C THR A 214 -31.00 -0.95 21.34
N ASP A 215 -30.07 -1.65 21.96
CA ASP A 215 -29.87 -1.59 23.40
C ASP A 215 -28.43 -1.14 23.68
N ARG A 216 -28.43 0.12 24.21
CA ARG A 216 -27.49 0.83 25.09
C ARG A 216 -26.03 1.01 24.69
#